data_7d31a69721836da037345f66eef05637
#
_entry.id   7d31a69721836da037345f66eef05637
#
_cell.length_a   1.000
_cell.length_b   1.000
_cell.length_c   1.000
_cell.angle_alpha   90.00
_cell.angle_beta   90.00
_cell.angle_gamma   90.00
#
_symmetry.space_group_name_H-M   'P 1'
#
loop_
_entity.id
_entity.type
_entity.pdbx_description
1 polymer ?
#
loop_
_entity_poly.entity_id
_entity_poly.type
_entity_poly.pdbx_seq_one_letter_code
_entity_poly.pdbx_strand_id
1 'polypeptide(L)'
;MTGPAAAGSPAPDDPARQAPEEKCEFCATPVAAEHGHVADLETSTLMCACRACYLLFTHSGAGQSWQQDPQPEPEKRIGRARYRAIPDRYRSDPGHPLTLAEWDALEIPVGLAFFLRSSAGGETTGFYPSPAGATECRLDLDAWGRIAAEHPLLAAAEPDVEAILISRGERDQPGVETFLVPIDACYELAGRMRLLWRGFDGGAEARQSITAFLERVRERSRDLGEGP
;
A
#
# COMPACT_ATOMS: atom_id res chain seq x y z
N MET A 1 44.28 44.77 21.24
CA MET A 1 42.87 45.03 21.58
C MET A 1 42.00 44.53 20.43
N THR A 2 41.58 43.29 20.52
CA THR A 2 40.74 42.58 19.51
C THR A 2 39.33 42.49 20.10
N GLY A 3 38.38 43.16 19.42
CA GLY A 3 36.96 43.16 19.78
C GLY A 3 36.30 41.83 19.45
N PRO A 4 35.20 41.42 20.16
CA PRO A 4 34.52 40.18 19.93
C PRO A 4 33.62 40.25 18.68
N ALA A 5 33.65 39.16 17.92
CA ALA A 5 32.75 38.93 16.76
C ALA A 5 31.30 38.81 17.23
N ALA A 6 30.41 39.55 16.62
CA ALA A 6 28.97 39.48 16.84
C ALA A 6 28.44 38.16 16.34
N ALA A 7 27.72 37.44 17.23
CA ALA A 7 26.93 36.27 16.86
C ALA A 7 25.77 36.71 15.96
N GLY A 8 25.74 36.18 14.74
CA GLY A 8 24.65 36.40 13.81
C GLY A 8 23.37 35.76 14.34
N SER A 9 22.30 36.53 14.42
CA SER A 9 20.94 36.05 14.68
C SER A 9 20.52 35.06 13.62
N PRO A 10 19.74 33.99 13.96
CA PRO A 10 19.18 33.11 12.96
C PRO A 10 18.23 33.90 12.06
N ALA A 11 18.35 33.68 10.77
CA ALA A 11 17.44 34.25 9.77
C ALA A 11 16.00 33.78 10.02
N PRO A 12 14.99 34.65 9.81
CA PRO A 12 13.60 34.25 9.94
C PRO A 12 13.26 33.15 8.93
N ASP A 13 12.41 32.22 9.34
CA ASP A 13 11.88 31.13 8.52
C ASP A 13 11.49 31.64 7.13
N ASP A 14 12.14 31.10 6.11
CA ASP A 14 11.83 31.40 4.72
C ASP A 14 10.51 30.75 4.33
N PRO A 15 9.43 31.49 4.05
CA PRO A 15 8.13 30.94 3.66
C PRO A 15 8.16 30.21 2.31
N ALA A 16 9.29 30.19 1.61
CA ALA A 16 9.47 29.54 0.31
C ALA A 16 9.76 28.03 0.39
N ARG A 17 9.79 27.41 1.58
CA ARG A 17 9.96 25.96 1.76
C ARG A 17 8.70 25.21 2.17
N GLN A 18 7.53 25.72 1.84
CA GLN A 18 6.32 24.91 1.93
C GLN A 18 6.39 23.84 0.83
N ALA A 19 6.25 22.58 1.21
CA ALA A 19 6.09 21.50 0.25
C ALA A 19 4.96 21.89 -0.72
N PRO A 20 5.10 21.61 -2.03
CA PRO A 20 4.06 21.95 -3.00
C PRO A 20 2.73 21.35 -2.52
N GLU A 21 1.68 22.17 -2.46
CA GLU A 21 0.34 21.69 -2.13
C GLU A 21 -0.07 20.62 -3.13
N GLU A 22 -0.35 19.43 -2.60
CA GLU A 22 -0.85 18.32 -3.42
C GLU A 22 -2.22 18.67 -3.98
N LYS A 23 -2.47 18.26 -5.22
CA LYS A 23 -3.71 18.54 -5.94
C LYS A 23 -4.30 17.27 -6.50
N CYS A 24 -5.62 17.23 -6.52
CA CYS A 24 -6.36 16.18 -7.22
C CYS A 24 -5.96 16.14 -8.69
N GLU A 25 -5.50 14.99 -9.15
CA GLU A 25 -5.04 14.82 -10.54
C GLU A 25 -6.18 14.80 -11.57
N PHE A 26 -7.43 14.67 -11.10
CA PHE A 26 -8.62 14.72 -11.96
C PHE A 26 -9.21 16.13 -12.14
N CYS A 27 -9.17 16.97 -11.10
CA CYS A 27 -9.84 18.29 -11.14
C CYS A 27 -8.97 19.46 -10.66
N ALA A 28 -7.70 19.20 -10.31
CA ALA A 28 -6.72 20.18 -9.83
C ALA A 28 -7.10 20.93 -8.52
N THR A 29 -8.17 20.52 -7.82
CA THR A 29 -8.50 21.08 -6.50
C THR A 29 -7.43 20.65 -5.48
N PRO A 30 -6.95 21.54 -4.60
CA PRO A 30 -6.06 21.19 -3.51
C PRO A 30 -6.63 20.05 -2.67
N VAL A 31 -5.79 19.11 -2.24
CA VAL A 31 -6.16 18.00 -1.36
C VAL A 31 -5.50 18.15 0.01
N ALA A 32 -6.13 17.63 1.06
CA ALA A 32 -5.54 17.57 2.39
C ALA A 32 -4.36 16.57 2.40
N ALA A 33 -3.53 16.62 3.45
CA ALA A 33 -2.42 15.67 3.63
C ALA A 33 -2.91 14.21 3.65
N GLU A 34 -4.11 13.98 4.22
CA GLU A 34 -4.80 12.70 4.13
C GLU A 34 -5.92 12.81 3.10
N HIS A 35 -5.80 12.10 2.01
CA HIS A 35 -6.76 12.11 0.91
C HIS A 35 -6.84 10.71 0.27
N GLY A 36 -7.87 10.51 -0.55
CA GLY A 36 -8.05 9.23 -1.25
C GLY A 36 -7.16 9.13 -2.50
N HIS A 37 -6.82 7.90 -2.84
CA HIS A 37 -6.10 7.59 -4.08
C HIS A 37 -6.95 6.75 -5.04
N VAL A 38 -6.63 6.87 -6.31
CA VAL A 38 -7.24 6.10 -7.40
C VAL A 38 -6.10 5.41 -8.17
N ALA A 39 -6.21 4.11 -8.37
CA ALA A 39 -5.28 3.36 -9.21
C ALA A 39 -5.65 3.53 -10.69
N ASP A 40 -4.69 3.90 -11.52
CA ASP A 40 -4.74 3.76 -12.96
C ASP A 40 -4.19 2.38 -13.34
N LEU A 41 -5.05 1.47 -13.75
CA LEU A 41 -4.71 0.08 -14.02
C LEU A 41 -3.95 -0.10 -15.34
N GLU A 42 -4.01 0.89 -16.23
CA GLU A 42 -3.28 0.85 -17.50
C GLU A 42 -1.81 1.20 -17.32
N THR A 43 -1.53 2.19 -16.47
CA THR A 43 -0.17 2.67 -16.21
C THR A 43 0.44 2.14 -14.92
N SER A 44 -0.35 1.42 -14.10
CA SER A 44 0.03 0.94 -12.76
C SER A 44 0.53 2.07 -11.86
N THR A 45 -0.16 3.21 -11.88
CA THR A 45 0.18 4.40 -11.08
C THR A 45 -0.93 4.75 -10.10
N LEU A 46 -0.54 5.41 -9.01
CA LEU A 46 -1.46 5.97 -8.04
C LEU A 46 -1.68 7.45 -8.34
N MET A 47 -2.93 7.88 -8.27
CA MET A 47 -3.35 9.25 -8.51
C MET A 47 -3.99 9.84 -7.26
N CYS A 48 -3.56 11.04 -6.86
CA CYS A 48 -4.19 11.79 -5.79
C CYS A 48 -5.60 12.23 -6.19
N ALA A 49 -6.60 12.00 -5.35
CA ALA A 49 -7.97 12.34 -5.64
C ALA A 49 -8.65 13.11 -4.50
N CYS A 50 -9.32 14.22 -4.81
CA CYS A 50 -10.22 14.84 -3.85
C CYS A 50 -11.42 13.93 -3.57
N ARG A 51 -12.11 14.15 -2.46
CA ARG A 51 -13.25 13.32 -2.03
C ARG A 51 -14.29 13.13 -3.13
N ALA A 52 -14.62 14.18 -3.87
CA ALA A 52 -15.62 14.11 -4.95
C ALA A 52 -15.15 13.21 -6.11
N CYS A 53 -13.91 13.39 -6.58
CA CYS A 53 -13.36 12.56 -7.65
C CYS A 53 -13.17 11.10 -7.20
N TYR A 54 -12.67 10.87 -5.98
CA TYR A 54 -12.53 9.53 -5.41
C TYR A 54 -13.86 8.74 -5.44
N LEU A 55 -14.97 9.38 -5.02
CA LEU A 55 -16.30 8.75 -4.99
C LEU A 55 -16.80 8.32 -6.37
N LEU A 56 -16.30 8.89 -7.47
CA LEU A 56 -16.68 8.45 -8.83
C LEU A 56 -16.17 7.03 -9.14
N PHE A 57 -15.15 6.56 -8.43
CA PHE A 57 -14.49 5.27 -8.67
C PHE A 57 -14.72 4.23 -7.57
N THR A 58 -15.45 4.59 -6.48
CA THR A 58 -15.72 3.68 -5.37
C THR A 58 -16.88 2.71 -5.63
N HIS A 59 -17.75 3.00 -6.59
CA HIS A 59 -18.95 2.22 -6.83
C HIS A 59 -18.71 1.13 -7.86
N SER A 60 -18.45 -0.08 -7.41
CA SER A 60 -18.65 -1.31 -8.22
C SER A 60 -20.10 -1.46 -8.69
N GLY A 61 -21.04 -0.74 -8.05
CA GLY A 61 -22.48 -0.74 -8.37
C GLY A 61 -22.87 0.17 -9.55
N ALA A 62 -22.03 1.08 -10.00
CA ALA A 62 -22.29 1.84 -11.23
C ALA A 62 -22.29 0.96 -12.49
N GLY A 63 -21.78 -0.29 -12.40
CA GLY A 63 -21.85 -1.28 -13.46
C GLY A 63 -23.17 -2.03 -13.56
N GLN A 64 -23.97 -2.09 -12.48
CA GLN A 64 -25.25 -2.85 -12.49
C GLN A 64 -26.44 -2.05 -13.03
N SER A 65 -26.43 -0.71 -12.95
CA SER A 65 -27.47 0.12 -13.55
C SER A 65 -27.38 0.22 -15.08
N TRP A 66 -26.31 -0.24 -15.68
CA TRP A 66 -26.08 -0.19 -17.14
C TRP A 66 -26.57 -1.44 -17.88
N GLN A 67 -27.12 -2.43 -17.19
CA GLN A 67 -27.72 -3.60 -17.83
C GLN A 67 -29.07 -3.29 -18.52
N GLN A 68 -29.61 -2.08 -18.35
CA GLN A 68 -30.89 -1.66 -18.95
C GLN A 68 -30.71 -0.66 -20.10
N ASP A 69 -29.51 -0.22 -20.43
CA ASP A 69 -29.28 0.63 -21.58
C ASP A 69 -28.77 -0.20 -22.78
N PRO A 70 -29.30 0.00 -23.98
CA PRO A 70 -28.87 -0.75 -25.16
C PRO A 70 -27.44 -0.33 -25.52
N GLN A 71 -26.48 -1.21 -25.16
CA GLN A 71 -25.11 -1.25 -25.61
C GLN A 71 -24.34 0.09 -25.57
N PRO A 72 -23.70 0.45 -24.45
CA PRO A 72 -22.72 1.53 -24.47
C PRO A 72 -21.55 1.13 -25.38
N GLU A 73 -21.15 2.06 -26.25
CA GLU A 73 -19.99 1.92 -27.14
C GLU A 73 -18.75 1.40 -26.40
N PRO A 74 -17.94 0.51 -27.00
CA PRO A 74 -16.79 -0.13 -26.35
C PRO A 74 -15.81 0.84 -25.70
N GLU A 75 -15.65 2.03 -26.26
CA GLU A 75 -14.76 3.08 -25.73
C GLU A 75 -15.20 3.62 -24.36
N LYS A 76 -16.50 3.67 -24.05
CA LYS A 76 -17.00 4.10 -22.75
C LYS A 76 -16.85 3.05 -21.64
N ARG A 77 -16.70 1.78 -22.01
CA ARG A 77 -16.42 0.68 -21.07
C ARG A 77 -14.93 0.67 -20.65
N ILE A 78 -14.03 1.01 -21.55
CA ILE A 78 -12.57 1.05 -21.31
C ILE A 78 -12.24 2.10 -20.25
N GLY A 79 -12.83 3.31 -20.31
CA GLY A 79 -12.50 4.41 -19.38
C GLY A 79 -12.92 4.17 -17.92
N ARG A 80 -13.89 3.28 -17.65
CA ARG A 80 -14.31 2.93 -16.28
C ARG A 80 -13.58 1.73 -15.70
N ALA A 81 -13.11 0.82 -16.53
CA ALA A 81 -12.27 -0.28 -16.11
C ALA A 81 -10.83 0.16 -15.80
N ARG A 82 -10.40 1.32 -16.33
CA ARG A 82 -9.06 1.85 -16.17
C ARG A 82 -8.79 2.36 -14.75
N TYR A 83 -9.76 3.01 -14.12
CA TYR A 83 -9.59 3.67 -12.83
C TYR A 83 -10.37 2.96 -11.73
N ARG A 84 -9.71 2.70 -10.60
CA ARG A 84 -10.33 2.10 -9.41
C ARG A 84 -9.92 2.89 -8.16
N ALA A 85 -10.90 3.25 -7.32
CA ALA A 85 -10.61 3.82 -6.01
C ALA A 85 -9.90 2.80 -5.13
N ILE A 86 -8.88 3.25 -4.40
CA ILE A 86 -8.18 2.42 -3.43
C ILE A 86 -8.97 2.47 -2.13
N PRO A 87 -9.52 1.34 -1.65
CA PRO A 87 -10.34 1.34 -0.43
C PRO A 87 -9.47 1.58 0.79
N ASP A 88 -9.90 2.48 1.69
CA ASP A 88 -9.26 2.67 2.99
C ASP A 88 -9.69 1.55 3.95
N ARG A 89 -9.22 0.33 3.68
CA ARG A 89 -9.60 -0.89 4.39
C ARG A 89 -8.37 -1.63 4.90
N TYR A 90 -8.32 -1.83 6.22
CA TYR A 90 -7.31 -2.62 6.89
C TYR A 90 -7.98 -3.77 7.61
N ARG A 91 -7.53 -5.02 7.37
CA ARG A 91 -8.08 -6.22 7.99
C ARG A 91 -6.97 -7.13 8.49
N SER A 92 -7.27 -7.89 9.54
CA SER A 92 -6.47 -9.01 10.03
C SER A 92 -7.39 -10.22 10.24
N ASP A 93 -6.82 -11.41 10.34
CA ASP A 93 -7.56 -12.63 10.66
C ASP A 93 -6.80 -13.43 11.72
N PRO A 94 -6.95 -13.06 13.00
CA PRO A 94 -6.30 -13.78 14.08
C PRO A 94 -6.85 -15.20 14.28
N GLY A 95 -8.00 -15.52 13.70
CA GLY A 95 -8.59 -16.86 13.72
C GLY A 95 -7.85 -17.85 12.82
N HIS A 96 -7.19 -17.37 11.77
CA HIS A 96 -6.45 -18.20 10.81
C HIS A 96 -5.05 -17.61 10.58
N PRO A 97 -4.15 -17.65 11.61
CA PRO A 97 -2.82 -17.09 11.49
C PRO A 97 -1.96 -17.95 10.57
N LEU A 98 -1.15 -17.30 9.72
CA LEU A 98 -0.14 -17.99 8.94
C LEU A 98 0.90 -18.63 9.88
N THR A 99 1.31 -19.84 9.58
CA THR A 99 2.35 -20.53 10.31
C THR A 99 3.76 -20.16 9.83
N LEU A 100 4.77 -20.37 10.66
CA LEU A 100 6.17 -20.20 10.25
C LEU A 100 6.57 -21.13 9.10
N ALA A 101 6.00 -22.36 9.05
CA ALA A 101 6.27 -23.30 7.98
C ALA A 101 5.70 -22.82 6.63
N GLU A 102 4.53 -22.22 6.62
CA GLU A 102 3.94 -21.60 5.43
C GLU A 102 4.74 -20.39 4.97
N TRP A 103 5.17 -19.53 5.92
CA TRP A 103 6.07 -18.43 5.59
C TRP A 103 7.38 -18.91 4.97
N ASP A 104 8.02 -19.92 5.56
CA ASP A 104 9.29 -20.47 5.05
C ASP A 104 9.11 -21.12 3.67
N ALA A 105 7.92 -21.67 3.36
CA ALA A 105 7.59 -22.22 2.04
C ALA A 105 7.44 -21.13 0.95
N LEU A 106 7.25 -19.86 1.31
CA LEU A 106 7.23 -18.76 0.35
C LEU A 106 8.63 -18.31 -0.08
N GLU A 107 9.69 -18.78 0.58
CA GLU A 107 11.10 -18.48 0.30
C GLU A 107 11.42 -16.97 0.25
N ILE A 108 10.73 -16.17 1.08
CA ILE A 108 10.96 -14.73 1.16
C ILE A 108 12.27 -14.45 1.91
N PRO A 109 13.20 -13.68 1.31
CA PRO A 109 14.56 -13.52 1.86
C PRO A 109 14.64 -12.60 3.09
N VAL A 110 13.59 -11.88 3.41
CA VAL A 110 13.50 -10.90 4.50
C VAL A 110 12.25 -11.13 5.34
N GLY A 111 12.14 -10.50 6.52
CA GLY A 111 11.03 -10.71 7.46
C GLY A 111 9.73 -9.95 7.12
N LEU A 112 9.64 -9.26 5.99
CA LEU A 112 8.47 -8.46 5.59
C LEU A 112 8.27 -8.52 4.09
N ALA A 113 7.06 -8.84 3.65
CA ALA A 113 6.69 -8.84 2.24
C ALA A 113 5.25 -8.39 2.05
N PHE A 114 4.92 -7.91 0.86
CA PHE A 114 3.55 -7.66 0.45
C PHE A 114 3.28 -8.28 -0.92
N PHE A 115 2.06 -8.74 -1.10
CA PHE A 115 1.64 -9.52 -2.26
C PHE A 115 0.49 -8.81 -2.94
N LEU A 116 0.62 -8.60 -4.24
CA LEU A 116 -0.36 -7.94 -5.08
C LEU A 116 -0.90 -8.93 -6.10
N ARG A 117 -2.21 -8.95 -6.25
CA ARG A 117 -2.87 -9.72 -7.30
C ARG A 117 -3.29 -8.80 -8.43
N SER A 118 -2.89 -9.12 -9.65
CA SER A 118 -3.29 -8.38 -10.85
C SER A 118 -4.61 -8.92 -11.42
N SER A 119 -5.55 -8.02 -11.75
CA SER A 119 -6.76 -8.42 -12.46
C SER A 119 -6.52 -8.77 -13.94
N ALA A 120 -5.45 -8.24 -14.53
CA ALA A 120 -5.14 -8.47 -15.94
C ALA A 120 -4.65 -9.90 -16.24
N GLY A 121 -3.86 -10.50 -15.32
CA GLY A 121 -3.32 -11.86 -15.49
C GLY A 121 -3.81 -12.85 -14.44
N GLY A 122 -4.45 -12.39 -13.37
CA GLY A 122 -4.81 -13.22 -12.22
C GLY A 122 -3.61 -13.65 -11.36
N GLU A 123 -2.41 -13.23 -11.75
CA GLU A 123 -1.16 -13.60 -11.08
C GLU A 123 -0.95 -12.77 -9.81
N THR A 124 -0.34 -13.42 -8.80
CA THR A 124 0.12 -12.76 -7.58
C THR A 124 1.62 -12.54 -7.66
N THR A 125 2.05 -11.31 -7.39
CA THR A 125 3.46 -10.94 -7.33
C THR A 125 3.82 -10.54 -5.92
N GLY A 126 4.92 -11.08 -5.40
CA GLY A 126 5.45 -10.72 -4.09
C GLY A 126 6.51 -9.63 -4.19
N PHE A 127 6.55 -8.76 -3.20
CA PHE A 127 7.54 -7.69 -3.07
C PHE A 127 8.05 -7.61 -1.64
N TYR A 128 9.30 -7.20 -1.47
CA TYR A 128 9.87 -6.93 -0.16
C TYR A 128 10.59 -5.58 -0.13
N PRO A 129 10.64 -4.91 1.04
CA PRO A 129 11.36 -3.64 1.20
C PRO A 129 12.87 -3.78 0.90
N SER A 130 13.42 -2.82 0.18
CA SER A 130 14.81 -2.82 -0.26
C SER A 130 15.36 -1.40 -0.42
N PRO A 131 16.67 -1.20 -0.67
CA PRO A 131 17.23 0.11 -1.00
C PRO A 131 16.60 0.76 -2.24
N ALA A 132 16.05 -0.04 -3.16
CA ALA A 132 15.32 0.45 -4.34
C ALA A 132 13.87 0.85 -4.01
N GLY A 133 13.44 0.67 -2.74
CA GLY A 133 12.08 0.85 -2.25
C GLY A 133 11.39 -0.48 -2.07
N ALA A 134 11.05 -1.16 -3.15
CA ALA A 134 10.54 -2.52 -3.17
C ALA A 134 11.26 -3.33 -4.25
N THR A 135 11.53 -4.59 -3.95
CA THR A 135 12.09 -5.55 -4.89
C THR A 135 11.10 -6.69 -5.07
N GLU A 136 10.84 -7.03 -6.30
CA GLU A 136 10.04 -8.20 -6.64
C GLU A 136 10.77 -9.47 -6.20
N CYS A 137 10.05 -10.39 -5.55
CA CYS A 137 10.57 -11.70 -5.20
C CYS A 137 9.94 -12.77 -6.11
N ARG A 138 10.74 -13.80 -6.38
CA ARG A 138 10.23 -14.98 -7.06
C ARG A 138 9.31 -15.72 -6.08
N LEU A 139 8.03 -15.81 -6.41
CA LEU A 139 7.02 -16.49 -5.63
C LEU A 139 6.78 -17.90 -6.21
N ASP A 140 6.81 -18.92 -5.34
CA ASP A 140 6.28 -20.23 -5.72
C ASP A 140 4.74 -20.13 -5.75
N LEU A 141 4.17 -20.06 -6.96
CA LEU A 141 2.73 -19.88 -7.16
C LEU A 141 1.93 -21.10 -6.68
N ASP A 142 2.50 -22.30 -6.69
CA ASP A 142 1.84 -23.51 -6.17
C ASP A 142 1.80 -23.48 -4.64
N ALA A 143 2.89 -23.08 -3.98
CA ALA A 143 2.91 -22.86 -2.54
C ALA A 143 1.94 -21.76 -2.14
N TRP A 144 1.97 -20.62 -2.82
CA TRP A 144 1.04 -19.51 -2.58
C TRP A 144 -0.43 -19.95 -2.73
N GLY A 145 -0.76 -20.68 -3.81
CA GLY A 145 -2.12 -21.14 -4.07
C GLY A 145 -2.65 -22.07 -2.96
N ARG A 146 -1.81 -22.96 -2.44
CA ARG A 146 -2.19 -23.83 -1.30
C ARG A 146 -2.46 -23.01 -0.03
N ILE A 147 -1.54 -22.10 0.30
CA ILE A 147 -1.67 -21.24 1.48
C ILE A 147 -2.91 -20.35 1.36
N ALA A 148 -3.12 -19.70 0.21
CA ALA A 148 -4.26 -18.83 -0.02
C ALA A 148 -5.61 -19.55 0.05
N ALA A 149 -5.66 -20.85 -0.23
CA ALA A 149 -6.87 -21.65 -0.12
C ALA A 149 -7.28 -21.93 1.35
N GLU A 150 -6.32 -21.89 2.27
CA GLU A 150 -6.54 -22.17 3.70
C GLU A 150 -6.74 -20.89 4.54
N HIS A 151 -6.35 -19.72 3.99
CA HIS A 151 -6.40 -18.44 4.68
C HIS A 151 -7.38 -17.46 4.03
N PRO A 152 -8.59 -17.26 4.58
CA PRO A 152 -9.63 -16.41 4.00
C PRO A 152 -9.18 -14.96 3.74
N LEU A 153 -8.30 -14.41 4.58
CA LEU A 153 -7.78 -13.05 4.42
C LEU A 153 -7.03 -12.86 3.09
N LEU A 154 -6.28 -13.88 2.65
CA LEU A 154 -5.50 -13.80 1.42
C LEU A 154 -6.41 -13.76 0.19
N ALA A 155 -7.55 -14.44 0.26
CA ALA A 155 -8.56 -14.43 -0.81
C ALA A 155 -9.40 -13.15 -0.84
N ALA A 156 -9.50 -12.44 0.29
CA ALA A 156 -10.34 -11.26 0.46
C ALA A 156 -9.78 -9.98 -0.18
N ALA A 157 -8.48 -9.96 -0.53
CA ALA A 157 -7.85 -8.79 -1.15
C ALA A 157 -8.40 -8.54 -2.56
N GLU A 158 -8.87 -7.32 -2.80
CA GLU A 158 -9.29 -6.89 -4.12
C GLU A 158 -8.07 -6.71 -5.04
N PRO A 159 -8.08 -7.32 -6.25
CA PRO A 159 -6.97 -7.14 -7.19
C PRO A 159 -6.70 -5.67 -7.49
N ASP A 160 -5.45 -5.33 -7.77
CA ASP A 160 -4.93 -4.02 -8.20
C ASP A 160 -5.00 -2.90 -7.16
N VAL A 161 -5.86 -2.97 -6.14
CA VAL A 161 -6.10 -1.87 -5.18
C VAL A 161 -5.83 -2.25 -3.72
N GLU A 162 -5.67 -3.53 -3.42
CA GLU A 162 -5.32 -4.03 -2.10
C GLU A 162 -4.16 -5.02 -2.16
N ALA A 163 -3.43 -5.10 -1.08
CA ALA A 163 -2.30 -6.00 -0.90
C ALA A 163 -2.46 -6.86 0.34
N ILE A 164 -1.86 -8.04 0.32
CA ILE A 164 -1.62 -8.83 1.52
C ILE A 164 -0.22 -8.49 2.03
N LEU A 165 -0.14 -7.93 3.21
CA LEU A 165 1.11 -7.64 3.93
C LEU A 165 1.35 -8.76 4.93
N ILE A 166 2.52 -9.39 4.86
CA ILE A 166 2.93 -10.45 5.79
C ILE A 166 4.22 -10.01 6.48
N SER A 167 4.21 -10.06 7.80
CA SER A 167 5.37 -9.75 8.64
C SER A 167 5.72 -10.95 9.50
N ARG A 168 6.94 -11.45 9.37
CA ARG A 168 7.52 -12.42 10.29
C ARG A 168 8.06 -11.67 11.49
N GLY A 169 7.58 -12.03 12.67
CA GLY A 169 8.08 -11.50 13.93
C GLY A 169 9.57 -11.76 14.15
N GLU A 170 10.20 -10.95 14.98
CA GLU A 170 11.59 -11.12 15.37
C GLU A 170 11.77 -12.36 16.27
N ARG A 171 13.05 -12.74 16.52
CA ARG A 171 13.39 -13.95 17.29
C ARG A 171 12.77 -13.97 18.69
N ASP A 172 12.55 -12.78 19.27
CA ASP A 172 12.01 -12.63 20.64
C ASP A 172 10.48 -12.70 20.69
N GLN A 173 9.81 -12.55 19.55
CA GLN A 173 8.37 -12.71 19.37
C GLN A 173 8.10 -13.50 18.08
N PRO A 174 8.31 -14.81 18.11
CA PRO A 174 8.11 -15.64 16.93
C PRO A 174 6.62 -15.72 16.56
N GLY A 175 6.32 -15.44 15.31
CA GLY A 175 4.98 -15.49 14.77
C GLY A 175 4.96 -14.93 13.36
N VAL A 176 3.82 -15.05 12.70
CA VAL A 176 3.57 -14.44 11.40
C VAL A 176 2.29 -13.63 11.53
N GLU A 177 2.39 -12.36 11.24
CA GLU A 177 1.23 -11.46 11.18
C GLU A 177 0.86 -11.26 9.71
N THR A 178 -0.44 -11.29 9.44
CA THR A 178 -0.97 -11.13 8.09
C THR A 178 -2.04 -10.07 8.10
N PHE A 179 -1.92 -9.12 7.18
CA PHE A 179 -2.85 -8.01 7.04
C PHE A 179 -3.28 -7.84 5.59
N LEU A 180 -4.52 -7.49 5.39
CA LEU A 180 -5.00 -6.89 4.16
C LEU A 180 -4.89 -5.38 4.32
N VAL A 181 -4.24 -4.73 3.38
CA VAL A 181 -3.98 -3.28 3.42
C VAL A 181 -4.28 -2.64 2.05
N PRO A 182 -4.59 -1.35 2.00
CA PRO A 182 -4.62 -0.60 0.74
C PRO A 182 -3.26 -0.64 0.04
N ILE A 183 -3.26 -0.67 -1.29
CA ILE A 183 -2.00 -0.74 -2.05
C ILE A 183 -1.12 0.51 -1.83
N ASP A 184 -1.71 1.70 -1.63
CA ASP A 184 -0.99 2.95 -1.38
C ASP A 184 -0.17 2.90 -0.08
N ALA A 185 -0.60 2.15 0.94
CA ALA A 185 0.21 1.89 2.13
C ALA A 185 1.52 1.15 1.79
N CYS A 186 1.50 0.22 0.84
CA CYS A 186 2.70 -0.47 0.36
C CYS A 186 3.62 0.49 -0.42
N TYR A 187 3.04 1.39 -1.22
CA TYR A 187 3.81 2.43 -1.91
C TYR A 187 4.43 3.42 -0.93
N GLU A 188 3.72 3.82 0.14
CA GLU A 188 4.27 4.64 1.22
C GLU A 188 5.49 3.95 1.85
N LEU A 189 5.36 2.68 2.20
CA LEU A 189 6.47 1.89 2.77
C LEU A 189 7.66 1.85 1.82
N ALA A 190 7.44 1.53 0.54
CA ALA A 190 8.49 1.49 -0.47
C ALA A 190 9.18 2.85 -0.65
N GLY A 191 8.41 3.95 -0.68
CA GLY A 191 8.94 5.31 -0.74
C GLY A 191 9.81 5.66 0.46
N ARG A 192 9.36 5.30 1.67
CA ARG A 192 10.16 5.50 2.90
C ARG A 192 11.46 4.70 2.88
N MET A 193 11.44 3.47 2.38
CA MET A 193 12.66 2.66 2.25
C MET A 193 13.67 3.29 1.31
N ARG A 194 13.25 3.82 0.17
CA ARG A 194 14.14 4.56 -0.75
C ARG A 194 14.81 5.77 -0.11
N LEU A 195 14.12 6.45 0.80
CA LEU A 195 14.64 7.65 1.46
C LEU A 195 15.55 7.32 2.66
N LEU A 196 15.18 6.31 3.44
CA LEU A 196 15.77 6.06 4.77
C LEU A 196 16.80 4.94 4.76
N TRP A 197 16.86 4.09 3.74
CA TRP A 197 17.78 2.97 3.71
C TRP A 197 19.24 3.45 3.70
N ARG A 198 20.02 2.94 4.66
CA ARG A 198 21.45 3.23 4.78
C ARG A 198 22.22 1.92 4.97
N GLY A 199 23.35 1.82 4.29
CA GLY A 199 24.20 0.65 4.38
C GLY A 199 23.55 -0.63 3.85
N PHE A 200 24.09 -1.77 4.29
CA PHE A 200 23.70 -3.07 3.79
C PHE A 200 22.38 -3.60 4.39
N ASP A 201 22.13 -3.28 5.66
CA ASP A 201 21.01 -3.79 6.47
C ASP A 201 19.87 -2.78 6.69
N GLY A 202 19.88 -1.66 5.97
CA GLY A 202 18.86 -0.60 6.06
C GLY A 202 19.14 0.44 7.14
N GLY A 203 19.90 0.11 8.19
CA GLY A 203 20.19 1.03 9.29
C GLY A 203 19.01 1.20 10.27
N ALA A 204 19.25 1.98 11.32
CA ALA A 204 18.29 2.17 12.41
C ALA A 204 17.03 2.91 11.98
N GLU A 205 17.16 3.93 11.13
CA GLU A 205 16.03 4.76 10.67
C GLU A 205 15.03 3.96 9.83
N ALA A 206 15.54 3.13 8.90
CA ALA A 206 14.67 2.28 8.09
C ALA A 206 13.95 1.24 8.96
N ARG A 207 14.64 0.60 9.93
CA ARG A 207 14.02 -0.34 10.86
C ARG A 207 12.94 0.32 11.72
N GLN A 208 13.21 1.51 12.29
CA GLN A 208 12.22 2.27 13.05
C GLN A 208 11.00 2.64 12.18
N SER A 209 11.23 3.02 10.92
CA SER A 209 10.14 3.33 9.99
C SER A 209 9.27 2.11 9.68
N ILE A 210 9.88 0.92 9.52
CA ILE A 210 9.14 -0.33 9.34
C ILE A 210 8.31 -0.66 10.59
N THR A 211 8.92 -0.56 11.78
CA THR A 211 8.22 -0.81 13.05
C THR A 211 7.02 0.12 13.21
N ALA A 212 7.22 1.43 13.05
CA ALA A 212 6.13 2.41 13.15
C ALA A 212 5.03 2.20 12.07
N PHE A 213 5.41 1.75 10.87
CA PHE A 213 4.45 1.38 9.83
C PHE A 213 3.60 0.18 10.27
N LEU A 214 4.21 -0.90 10.76
CA LEU A 214 3.49 -2.08 11.23
C LEU A 214 2.59 -1.79 12.45
N GLU A 215 3.02 -0.91 13.36
CA GLU A 215 2.18 -0.45 14.48
C GLU A 215 0.91 0.23 13.97
N ARG A 216 1.03 1.17 13.02
CA ARG A 216 -0.14 1.82 12.42
C ARG A 216 -1.04 0.83 11.68
N VAL A 217 -0.48 -0.16 10.99
CA VAL A 217 -1.27 -1.20 10.33
C VAL A 217 -2.06 -2.00 11.36
N ARG A 218 -1.45 -2.41 12.48
CA ARG A 218 -2.14 -3.13 13.58
C ARG A 218 -3.27 -2.29 14.16
N GLU A 219 -3.01 -1.02 14.48
CA GLU A 219 -4.01 -0.10 15.06
C GLU A 219 -5.21 0.13 14.15
N ARG A 220 -5.00 0.16 12.82
CA ARG A 220 -6.07 0.37 11.83
C ARG A 220 -6.80 -0.91 11.45
N SER A 221 -6.19 -2.06 11.67
CA SER A 221 -6.76 -3.34 11.26
C SER A 221 -7.94 -3.74 12.15
N ARG A 222 -9.01 -4.19 11.50
CA ARG A 222 -10.17 -4.83 12.14
C ARG A 222 -10.18 -6.31 11.78
N ASP A 223 -10.78 -7.11 12.64
CA ASP A 223 -10.94 -8.52 12.36
C ASP A 223 -11.76 -8.73 11.07
N LEU A 224 -11.35 -9.69 10.24
CA LEU A 224 -12.05 -10.03 9.00
C LEU A 224 -13.51 -10.47 9.26
N GLY A 225 -13.77 -11.11 10.40
CA GLY A 225 -15.09 -11.54 10.83
C GLY A 225 -15.99 -10.42 11.34
N GLU A 226 -15.44 -9.25 11.67
CA GLU A 226 -16.25 -8.09 12.04
C GLU A 226 -16.78 -7.41 10.78
N GLY A 227 -18.10 -7.33 10.66
CA GLY A 227 -18.77 -6.65 9.54
C GLY A 227 -18.34 -5.18 9.40
N PRO A 228 -18.74 -4.52 8.31
CA PRO A 228 -18.38 -3.12 8.05
C PRO A 228 -18.94 -2.16 9.08
#